data_36a11046a6b6b076aa51e5d7201dace7
#
_entry.id   36a11046a6b6b076aa51e5d7201dace7
#
_cell.length_a   1.000
_cell.length_b   1.000
_cell.length_c   1.000
_cell.angle_alpha   90.00
_cell.angle_beta   90.00
_cell.angle_gamma   90.00
#
_symmetry.space_group_name_H-M   'P 1'
#
loop_
_entity.id
_entity.type
_entity.pdbx_description
1 polymer ?
#
loop_
_entity_poly.entity_id
_entity_poly.type
_entity_poly.pdbx_seq_one_letter_code
_entity_poly.pdbx_strand_id
1 'polypeptide(L)'
;MNTQTRSHQSDTNCKSCGQMSSQGLRNQSTHTQLLEVMLCLQQTIEDYIVQLKTQHPQQSLALEEQRHGRATREEEAILVHLMCQVANLLQSGATGGAGLQLPCPSLGSYGDVGGGQQAQSSRWPDQRGHQLSDLEATSISCDLSNRGNDIFNLYSSFQDYENYQRDKYHEEKNTLGFINLGTSENKLCIDLMTERLSRSDMNYIEDALLQYSKIRGHSFLLEEVAQFLTYYCKSPTQLDPENVVVLNGCCSVFSALTMVLCDPGDGFLIPTPFYGGFSFTTHLYAKVELIPVHLDSEITDVNTHPFQLTVSKLERALFEARLQCKKVKGLVLINPQNPLGDIYSRDSLKEYLEFAKRYNLHVIIDEIYLLSVFDESITFHSVLSMESLPDPEKTYVIWGPSKDFGISGFRCGVLYTHNKKVVSAISIFGYLHGISGIAQHKLCQLLRDREWIDKVFLPTNRSRLQAAHRYIANKLKAMKIPFLSRVSGLFIWMNLQKPCIDSLRH
;
A
#
# COMPACT_ATOMS: atom_id res chain seq x y z
N MET A 1 -23.43 27.71 -62.53
CA MET A 1 -24.05 28.43 -61.40
C MET A 1 -23.30 28.05 -60.16
N ASN A 2 -22.55 28.98 -59.63
CA ASN A 2 -21.73 28.88 -58.43
C ASN A 2 -22.56 28.80 -57.17
N THR A 3 -22.20 27.93 -56.22
CA THR A 3 -22.39 28.18 -54.81
C THR A 3 -21.21 27.61 -54.02
N GLN A 4 -20.42 28.53 -53.53
CA GLN A 4 -19.34 28.34 -52.56
C GLN A 4 -19.98 27.99 -51.21
N THR A 5 -19.49 26.92 -50.55
CA THR A 5 -19.69 26.68 -49.12
C THR A 5 -18.41 26.98 -48.37
N ARG A 6 -18.46 28.00 -47.52
CA ARG A 6 -17.40 28.40 -46.60
C ARG A 6 -17.26 27.36 -45.48
N SER A 7 -16.05 26.89 -45.27
CA SER A 7 -15.61 26.20 -44.09
C SER A 7 -15.48 27.17 -42.92
N HIS A 8 -16.22 26.99 -41.84
CA HIS A 8 -15.95 27.62 -40.55
C HIS A 8 -14.94 26.76 -39.79
N GLN A 9 -13.73 27.25 -39.70
CA GLN A 9 -12.78 26.89 -38.67
C GLN A 9 -13.23 27.59 -37.38
N SER A 10 -13.55 26.81 -36.35
CA SER A 10 -13.73 27.35 -35.01
C SER A 10 -12.41 27.21 -34.25
N ASP A 11 -11.64 28.30 -34.25
CA ASP A 11 -10.57 28.50 -33.27
C ASP A 11 -11.19 28.72 -31.88
N THR A 12 -11.16 27.72 -31.04
CA THR A 12 -11.41 27.90 -29.61
C THR A 12 -10.09 28.18 -28.90
N ASN A 13 -9.72 29.44 -28.89
CA ASN A 13 -8.70 29.99 -28.00
C ASN A 13 -9.22 29.93 -26.55
N CYS A 14 -8.60 29.10 -25.71
CA CYS A 14 -8.75 29.13 -24.29
C CYS A 14 -8.17 30.43 -23.71
N LYS A 15 -9.02 31.42 -23.42
CA LYS A 15 -8.65 32.74 -22.90
C LYS A 15 -8.42 32.82 -21.40
N SER A 16 -8.19 31.71 -20.70
CA SER A 16 -7.95 31.72 -19.27
C SER A 16 -6.49 31.51 -18.81
N CYS A 17 -5.55 31.33 -19.75
CA CYS A 17 -4.12 31.21 -19.43
C CYS A 17 -3.28 32.46 -19.62
N GLY A 18 -3.84 33.62 -19.77
CA GLY A 18 -3.10 34.85 -20.06
C GLY A 18 -3.44 35.97 -19.08
N GLN A 19 -2.82 36.02 -17.94
CA GLN A 19 -2.36 37.19 -17.19
C GLN A 19 -2.16 36.84 -15.70
N MET A 20 -1.04 36.22 -15.37
CA MET A 20 -0.43 36.37 -14.04
C MET A 20 0.95 37.03 -14.22
N SER A 21 1.12 38.19 -13.60
CA SER A 21 2.33 38.97 -13.66
C SER A 21 3.52 38.23 -13.03
N SER A 22 4.67 38.39 -13.68
CA SER A 22 5.94 37.71 -13.37
C SER A 22 6.58 38.01 -12.00
N GLN A 23 5.89 38.63 -11.07
CA GLN A 23 6.39 38.94 -9.72
C GLN A 23 5.80 38.12 -8.57
N GLY A 24 4.73 37.32 -8.81
CA GLY A 24 4.10 36.47 -7.78
C GLY A 24 4.67 35.04 -7.68
N LEU A 25 5.52 34.64 -8.62
CA LEU A 25 5.90 33.22 -8.82
C LEU A 25 7.15 32.77 -8.03
N ARG A 26 7.78 33.62 -7.24
CA ARG A 26 9.07 33.28 -6.57
C ARG A 26 8.95 32.50 -5.28
N ASN A 27 7.75 32.23 -4.75
CA ASN A 27 7.57 31.54 -3.47
C ASN A 27 6.49 30.46 -3.46
N GLN A 28 6.12 29.86 -4.60
CA GLN A 28 5.25 28.68 -4.60
C GLN A 28 6.09 27.45 -4.26
N SER A 29 5.68 26.74 -3.22
CA SER A 29 6.33 25.51 -2.78
C SER A 29 6.18 24.40 -3.83
N THR A 30 7.11 23.47 -3.89
CA THR A 30 7.08 22.26 -4.76
C THR A 30 5.73 21.53 -4.68
N HIS A 31 5.04 21.64 -3.55
CA HIS A 31 3.71 21.09 -3.31
C HIS A 31 2.61 21.76 -4.16
N THR A 32 2.65 23.07 -4.37
CA THR A 32 1.66 23.80 -5.19
C THR A 32 1.79 23.43 -6.67
N GLN A 33 3.00 23.19 -7.13
CA GLN A 33 3.27 22.81 -8.52
C GLN A 33 2.85 21.36 -8.84
N LEU A 34 3.04 20.46 -7.89
CA LEU A 34 2.51 19.11 -7.95
C LEU A 34 0.97 19.13 -8.00
N LEU A 35 0.36 20.04 -7.27
CA LEU A 35 -1.10 20.25 -7.28
C LEU A 35 -1.60 20.70 -8.65
N GLU A 36 -0.89 21.62 -9.32
CA GLU A 36 -1.24 22.08 -10.68
C GLU A 36 -1.13 20.97 -11.74
N VAL A 37 -0.10 20.13 -11.67
CA VAL A 37 0.03 18.97 -12.56
C VAL A 37 -1.09 17.96 -12.29
N MET A 38 -1.46 17.77 -11.02
CA MET A 38 -2.58 16.90 -10.65
C MET A 38 -3.91 17.44 -11.12
N LEU A 39 -4.14 18.74 -11.02
CA LEU A 39 -5.35 19.41 -11.54
C LEU A 39 -5.42 19.32 -13.07
N CYS A 40 -4.30 19.44 -13.77
CA CYS A 40 -4.24 19.29 -15.22
C CYS A 40 -4.51 17.84 -15.66
N LEU A 41 -4.01 16.86 -14.92
CA LEU A 41 -4.35 15.43 -15.09
C LEU A 41 -5.82 15.16 -14.81
N GLN A 42 -6.38 15.75 -13.76
CA GLN A 42 -7.80 15.67 -13.43
C GLN A 42 -8.66 16.22 -14.57
N GLN A 43 -8.37 17.42 -15.07
CA GLN A 43 -9.11 18.03 -16.19
C GLN A 43 -9.05 17.16 -17.46
N THR A 44 -7.90 16.57 -17.76
CA THR A 44 -7.74 15.68 -18.94
C THR A 44 -8.60 14.43 -18.81
N ILE A 45 -8.83 13.95 -17.58
CA ILE A 45 -9.67 12.78 -17.28
C ILE A 45 -11.14 13.15 -17.41
N GLU A 46 -11.55 14.29 -16.87
CA GLU A 46 -12.91 14.81 -16.97
C GLU A 46 -13.30 15.03 -18.45
N ASP A 47 -12.41 15.62 -19.24
CA ASP A 47 -12.60 15.81 -20.68
C ASP A 47 -12.77 14.49 -21.43
N TYR A 48 -12.04 13.44 -21.02
CA TYR A 48 -12.18 12.11 -21.61
C TYR A 48 -13.49 11.43 -21.23
N ILE A 49 -13.90 11.54 -19.98
CA ILE A 49 -15.21 11.04 -19.50
C ILE A 49 -16.34 11.69 -20.30
N VAL A 50 -16.27 13.01 -20.52
CA VAL A 50 -17.21 13.73 -21.36
C VAL A 50 -17.17 13.24 -22.81
N GLN A 51 -15.97 12.95 -23.35
CA GLN A 51 -15.79 12.46 -24.72
C GLN A 51 -16.34 11.04 -24.92
N LEU A 52 -16.18 10.15 -23.92
CA LEU A 52 -16.81 8.82 -23.91
C LEU A 52 -18.34 8.90 -23.93
N LYS A 53 -18.92 9.81 -23.16
CA LYS A 53 -20.37 10.05 -23.12
C LYS A 53 -20.93 10.60 -24.43
N THR A 54 -20.15 11.38 -25.19
CA THR A 54 -20.59 12.01 -26.45
C THR A 54 -20.40 11.12 -27.68
N GLN A 55 -19.53 10.13 -27.63
CA GLN A 55 -19.24 9.27 -28.80
C GLN A 55 -20.23 8.11 -29.02
N HIS A 56 -21.15 7.84 -28.10
CA HIS A 56 -22.12 6.74 -28.21
C HIS A 56 -23.59 7.16 -28.05
N PRO A 57 -24.15 8.14 -28.83
CA PRO A 57 -25.54 8.57 -28.66
C PRO A 57 -26.60 7.72 -29.37
N GLN A 58 -26.26 6.69 -30.11
CA GLN A 58 -27.23 5.98 -30.96
C GLN A 58 -27.03 4.46 -30.94
N GLN A 59 -27.41 3.78 -29.86
CA GLN A 59 -27.85 2.38 -29.95
C GLN A 59 -28.82 2.02 -28.83
N SER A 60 -30.07 1.86 -29.21
CA SER A 60 -31.27 1.19 -28.67
C SER A 60 -31.68 1.33 -27.18
N LEU A 61 -32.86 1.86 -27.05
CA LEU A 61 -33.48 2.57 -25.94
C LEU A 61 -34.10 1.76 -24.78
N ALA A 62 -33.90 0.48 -24.60
CA ALA A 62 -34.59 -0.24 -23.50
C ALA A 62 -33.80 -1.32 -22.75
N LEU A 63 -32.74 -1.87 -23.31
CA LEU A 63 -31.91 -2.89 -22.65
C LEU A 63 -30.46 -2.45 -22.49
N GLU A 64 -30.09 -1.38 -23.16
CA GLU A 64 -28.73 -0.86 -23.21
C GLU A 64 -28.42 0.20 -22.15
N GLU A 65 -29.40 0.96 -21.68
CA GLU A 65 -29.20 1.95 -20.61
C GLU A 65 -28.66 1.34 -19.31
N GLN A 66 -29.07 0.12 -18.98
CA GLN A 66 -28.51 -0.56 -17.78
C GLN A 66 -27.11 -1.12 -18.02
N ARG A 67 -26.75 -1.51 -19.24
CA ARG A 67 -25.41 -2.05 -19.56
C ARG A 67 -24.38 -0.97 -19.85
N HIS A 68 -24.75 0.08 -20.57
CA HIS A 68 -23.84 1.19 -20.91
C HIS A 68 -23.52 2.09 -19.72
N GLY A 69 -24.50 2.41 -18.91
CA GLY A 69 -24.28 3.16 -17.67
C GLY A 69 -23.43 2.39 -16.64
N ARG A 70 -23.36 1.05 -16.75
CA ARG A 70 -22.51 0.21 -15.91
C ARG A 70 -21.07 0.19 -16.41
N ALA A 71 -20.83 0.04 -17.71
CA ALA A 71 -19.51 0.00 -18.32
C ALA A 71 -18.74 1.33 -18.13
N THR A 72 -19.40 2.47 -18.33
CA THR A 72 -18.81 3.79 -18.10
C THR A 72 -18.48 4.06 -16.64
N ARG A 73 -19.32 3.62 -15.71
CA ARG A 73 -19.04 3.75 -14.25
C ARG A 73 -17.87 2.89 -13.82
N GLU A 74 -17.72 1.72 -14.42
CA GLU A 74 -16.60 0.83 -14.15
C GLU A 74 -15.28 1.38 -14.69
N GLU A 75 -15.28 1.98 -15.88
CA GLU A 75 -14.11 2.63 -16.49
C GLU A 75 -13.68 3.86 -15.68
N GLU A 76 -14.62 4.65 -15.17
CA GLU A 76 -14.37 5.79 -14.28
C GLU A 76 -13.76 5.35 -12.93
N ALA A 77 -14.32 4.28 -12.32
CA ALA A 77 -13.79 3.72 -11.10
C ALA A 77 -12.35 3.18 -11.26
N ILE A 78 -12.04 2.62 -12.44
CA ILE A 78 -10.72 2.15 -12.83
C ILE A 78 -9.72 3.32 -12.89
N LEU A 79 -10.13 4.42 -13.53
CA LEU A 79 -9.29 5.59 -13.72
C LEU A 79 -8.94 6.25 -12.38
N VAL A 80 -9.95 6.48 -11.56
CA VAL A 80 -9.80 7.02 -10.20
C VAL A 80 -8.90 6.10 -9.36
N HIS A 81 -9.04 4.78 -9.50
CA HIS A 81 -8.22 3.83 -8.74
C HIS A 81 -6.73 3.87 -9.14
N LEU A 82 -6.43 3.92 -10.44
CA LEU A 82 -5.04 4.02 -10.93
C LEU A 82 -4.39 5.36 -10.54
N MET A 83 -5.16 6.44 -10.51
CA MET A 83 -4.68 7.74 -10.04
C MET A 83 -4.44 7.76 -8.52
N CYS A 84 -5.21 7.01 -7.72
CA CYS A 84 -4.97 6.85 -6.29
C CYS A 84 -3.58 6.29 -5.96
N GLN A 85 -3.03 5.47 -6.84
CA GLN A 85 -1.68 4.92 -6.66
C GLN A 85 -0.57 5.92 -7.00
N VAL A 86 -0.83 6.87 -7.90
CA VAL A 86 0.13 7.91 -8.28
C VAL A 86 0.41 8.88 -7.13
N ALA A 87 -0.58 9.26 -6.35
CA ALA A 87 -0.39 10.20 -5.24
C ALA A 87 0.36 9.58 -4.04
N ASN A 88 0.17 8.28 -3.75
CA ASN A 88 0.99 7.59 -2.76
C ASN A 88 2.48 7.62 -3.12
N LEU A 89 2.78 7.63 -4.41
CA LEU A 89 4.13 7.70 -4.93
C LEU A 89 4.75 9.09 -4.79
N LEU A 90 3.93 10.13 -4.93
CA LEU A 90 4.38 11.51 -4.76
C LEU A 90 4.69 11.83 -3.30
N GLN A 91 3.90 11.29 -2.36
CA GLN A 91 4.16 11.45 -0.92
C GLN A 91 5.39 10.68 -0.45
N SER A 92 5.64 9.45 -0.96
CA SER A 92 6.84 8.69 -0.61
C SER A 92 8.12 9.23 -1.25
N GLY A 93 8.04 9.84 -2.43
CA GLY A 93 9.18 10.51 -3.10
C GLY A 93 9.60 11.82 -2.43
N ALA A 94 8.67 12.54 -1.82
CA ALA A 94 8.96 13.79 -1.11
C ALA A 94 9.69 13.59 0.23
N THR A 95 9.61 12.39 0.82
CA THR A 95 10.32 12.06 2.08
C THR A 95 11.73 11.50 1.85
N GLY A 96 12.13 11.25 0.61
CA GLY A 96 13.45 10.72 0.26
C GLY A 96 14.60 11.72 0.18
N GLY A 97 14.38 13.01 0.47
CA GLY A 97 15.36 14.08 0.24
C GLY A 97 15.80 14.92 1.42
N ALA A 98 15.33 14.69 2.64
CA ALA A 98 15.83 15.41 3.81
C ALA A 98 15.95 14.44 4.99
N GLY A 99 17.17 14.09 5.31
CA GLY A 99 17.50 13.40 6.54
C GLY A 99 17.13 14.25 7.73
N LEU A 100 15.97 13.98 8.35
CA LEU A 100 15.68 14.46 9.70
C LEU A 100 16.53 13.64 10.66
N GLN A 101 17.71 14.14 10.95
CA GLN A 101 18.47 13.74 12.14
C GLN A 101 17.69 14.24 13.36
N LEU A 102 16.95 13.36 14.00
CA LEU A 102 16.50 13.58 15.37
C LEU A 102 17.70 13.44 16.29
N PRO A 103 17.95 14.40 17.19
CA PRO A 103 19.04 14.28 18.15
C PRO A 103 18.75 13.13 19.12
N CYS A 104 19.66 12.18 19.22
CA CYS A 104 19.69 11.17 20.26
C CYS A 104 19.90 11.83 21.63
N PRO A 105 19.04 11.61 22.62
CA PRO A 105 19.39 11.89 23.99
C PRO A 105 20.37 10.80 24.46
N SER A 106 21.53 11.21 24.91
CA SER A 106 22.54 10.37 25.53
C SER A 106 21.96 9.65 26.76
N LEU A 107 21.99 8.34 26.75
CA LEU A 107 21.74 7.48 27.90
C LEU A 107 22.87 7.65 28.89
N GLY A 108 22.60 8.35 30.00
CA GLY A 108 23.43 8.33 31.18
C GLY A 108 23.39 6.96 31.85
N SER A 109 24.56 6.45 32.13
CA SER A 109 24.82 5.20 32.86
C SER A 109 24.16 5.15 34.21
N TYR A 110 23.42 4.10 34.51
CA TYR A 110 23.00 3.73 35.86
C TYR A 110 24.19 3.16 36.61
N GLY A 111 24.64 3.88 37.62
CA GLY A 111 25.50 3.34 38.69
C GLY A 111 24.70 3.32 39.97
N ASP A 112 24.70 2.12 40.57
CA ASP A 112 24.23 1.87 41.94
C ASP A 112 25.00 2.72 42.95
N VAL A 113 24.35 3.21 44.00
CA VAL A 113 24.68 3.07 45.41
C VAL A 113 23.69 3.87 46.28
N GLY A 114 23.26 3.29 47.36
CA GLY A 114 22.29 3.77 48.31
C GLY A 114 22.77 4.87 49.28
N GLY A 115 21.80 5.37 50.05
CA GLY A 115 22.08 6.06 51.32
C GLY A 115 21.49 7.46 51.44
N GLY A 116 20.62 7.61 52.36
CA GLY A 116 19.70 8.61 52.78
C GLY A 116 20.16 10.04 53.08
N GLN A 117 19.16 10.82 53.36
CA GLN A 117 19.00 12.01 54.20
C GLN A 117 18.66 13.34 53.53
N GLN A 118 17.44 13.75 53.89
CA GLN A 118 16.96 15.10 54.25
C GLN A 118 17.20 16.33 53.36
N ALA A 119 16.05 16.89 53.06
CA ALA A 119 15.66 18.26 52.76
C ALA A 119 16.64 19.41 53.01
N GLN A 120 16.72 20.31 52.04
CA GLN A 120 16.60 21.75 52.28
C GLN A 120 16.33 22.52 50.97
N SER A 121 15.43 23.49 51.10
CA SER A 121 15.00 24.48 50.12
C SER A 121 16.08 25.48 49.74
N SER A 122 16.24 25.85 48.46
CA SER A 122 16.64 27.23 48.11
C SER A 122 16.45 27.52 46.61
N ARG A 123 15.59 28.50 46.36
CA ARG A 123 15.63 29.63 45.44
C ARG A 123 16.33 29.52 44.08
N TRP A 124 15.53 29.82 43.07
CA TRP A 124 15.93 30.21 41.71
C TRP A 124 16.74 31.52 41.71
N PRO A 125 17.58 31.71 40.69
CA PRO A 125 17.76 33.04 40.11
C PRO A 125 17.39 33.05 38.61
N ASP A 126 16.83 34.19 38.29
CA ASP A 126 16.21 34.70 37.10
C ASP A 126 17.19 34.97 35.94
N GLN A 127 16.63 34.89 34.75
CA GLN A 127 16.95 35.60 33.50
C GLN A 127 18.33 35.46 32.84
N ARG A 128 18.28 34.93 31.60
CA ARG A 128 18.63 35.69 30.39
C ARG A 128 17.99 35.06 29.16
N GLY A 129 17.25 35.86 28.39
CA GLY A 129 16.54 35.50 27.21
C GLY A 129 17.46 35.10 26.07
N HIS A 130 17.09 33.99 25.43
CA HIS A 130 17.42 33.74 24.04
C HIS A 130 16.08 33.54 23.33
N GLN A 131 15.79 34.41 22.36
CA GLN A 131 14.75 34.24 21.37
C GLN A 131 15.02 32.92 20.65
N LEU A 132 14.23 31.88 20.97
CA LEU A 132 14.05 30.72 20.15
C LEU A 132 13.01 31.11 19.11
N SER A 133 13.44 31.12 17.86
CA SER A 133 12.59 31.25 16.68
C SER A 133 11.46 30.23 16.74
N ASP A 134 10.26 30.65 16.34
CA ASP A 134 9.05 29.84 16.17
C ASP A 134 9.27 28.69 15.18
N LEU A 135 9.82 27.60 15.67
CA LEU A 135 9.82 26.30 15.03
C LEU A 135 8.92 25.40 15.85
N GLU A 136 7.70 25.20 15.30
CA GLU A 136 6.72 24.16 15.64
C GLU A 136 6.86 23.58 17.05
N ALA A 137 6.25 24.22 18.02
CA ALA A 137 5.93 23.60 19.29
C ALA A 137 4.95 22.46 19.01
N THR A 138 5.46 21.23 18.83
CA THR A 138 4.65 20.05 18.97
C THR A 138 3.96 20.15 20.32
N SER A 139 2.64 20.36 20.34
CA SER A 139 1.87 20.52 21.57
C SER A 139 1.89 19.18 22.32
N ILE A 140 2.84 19.04 23.24
CA ILE A 140 2.86 17.92 24.17
C ILE A 140 1.69 18.13 25.12
N SER A 141 0.62 17.37 24.93
CA SER A 141 -0.49 17.39 25.87
C SER A 141 -0.08 16.74 27.19
N CYS A 142 -0.30 17.43 28.30
CA CYS A 142 -0.10 16.86 29.63
C CYS A 142 -1.18 15.84 30.00
N ASP A 143 -2.26 15.73 29.22
CA ASP A 143 -3.35 14.77 29.44
C ASP A 143 -3.01 13.39 28.87
N LEU A 144 -1.98 13.29 28.03
CA LEU A 144 -1.55 12.05 27.40
C LEU A 144 -0.22 11.56 27.97
N SER A 145 -0.03 10.25 27.99
CA SER A 145 1.29 9.67 28.22
C SER A 145 2.23 10.01 27.07
N ASN A 146 3.56 9.87 27.24
CA ASN A 146 4.52 10.05 26.14
C ASN A 146 4.16 9.20 24.91
N ARG A 147 3.76 7.92 25.12
CA ARG A 147 3.26 7.06 24.05
C ARG A 147 1.97 7.61 23.43
N GLY A 148 1.07 8.16 24.24
CA GLY A 148 -0.16 8.79 23.77
C GLY A 148 0.12 9.99 22.87
N ASN A 149 1.10 10.83 23.23
CA ASN A 149 1.54 11.95 22.39
C ASN A 149 2.16 11.47 21.07
N ASP A 150 3.00 10.42 21.10
CA ASP A 150 3.54 9.80 19.88
C ASP A 150 2.41 9.32 18.93
N ILE A 151 1.39 8.65 19.49
CA ILE A 151 0.23 8.16 18.73
C ILE A 151 -0.60 9.33 18.19
N PHE A 152 -0.82 10.37 18.98
CA PHE A 152 -1.53 11.56 18.58
C PHE A 152 -0.82 12.27 17.41
N ASN A 153 0.50 12.39 17.48
CA ASN A 153 1.30 12.98 16.39
C ASN A 153 1.20 12.15 15.10
N LEU A 154 1.12 10.81 15.19
CA LEU A 154 0.88 9.95 14.03
C LEU A 154 -0.51 10.19 13.40
N TYR A 155 -1.51 10.61 14.17
CA TYR A 155 -2.85 10.89 13.65
C TYR A 155 -2.85 12.04 12.63
N SER A 156 -1.97 13.02 12.79
CA SER A 156 -1.86 14.12 11.83
C SER A 156 -1.53 13.65 10.41
N SER A 157 -0.81 12.53 10.27
CA SER A 157 -0.52 11.94 8.96
C SER A 157 -1.75 11.35 8.23
N PHE A 158 -2.88 11.21 8.91
CA PHE A 158 -4.14 10.74 8.33
C PHE A 158 -5.11 11.88 7.99
N GLN A 159 -4.74 13.15 8.22
CA GLN A 159 -5.63 14.28 8.02
C GLN A 159 -6.13 14.38 6.57
N ASP A 160 -5.29 14.11 5.58
CA ASP A 160 -5.67 14.14 4.17
C ASP A 160 -6.69 13.04 3.84
N TYR A 161 -6.55 11.85 4.44
CA TYR A 161 -7.54 10.80 4.29
C TYR A 161 -8.88 11.16 4.93
N GLU A 162 -8.88 11.82 6.08
CA GLU A 162 -10.09 12.33 6.74
C GLU A 162 -10.76 13.40 5.88
N ASN A 163 -10.00 14.33 5.30
CA ASN A 163 -10.51 15.34 4.39
C ASN A 163 -11.18 14.70 3.17
N TYR A 164 -10.54 13.71 2.56
CA TYR A 164 -11.14 12.92 1.49
C TYR A 164 -12.43 12.23 1.94
N GLN A 165 -12.47 11.62 3.13
CA GLN A 165 -13.69 10.94 3.60
C GLN A 165 -14.88 11.88 3.78
N ARG A 166 -14.63 13.14 4.14
CA ARG A 166 -15.66 14.17 4.34
C ARG A 166 -16.17 14.76 3.02
N ASP A 167 -15.32 14.84 2.02
CA ASP A 167 -15.58 15.57 0.77
C ASP A 167 -15.12 14.75 -0.45
N LYS A 168 -15.76 13.59 -0.69
CA LYS A 168 -15.43 12.69 -1.80
C LYS A 168 -15.93 13.25 -3.12
N TYR A 169 -15.11 13.19 -4.14
CA TYR A 169 -15.56 13.38 -5.51
C TYR A 169 -16.72 12.46 -5.85
N HIS A 170 -17.72 13.02 -6.51
CA HIS A 170 -18.83 12.29 -7.09
C HIS A 170 -19.27 12.99 -8.37
N GLU A 171 -19.28 12.26 -9.47
CA GLU A 171 -19.55 12.76 -10.81
C GLU A 171 -20.77 13.69 -10.91
N GLU A 172 -21.89 13.32 -10.28
CA GLU A 172 -23.16 14.08 -10.35
C GLU A 172 -23.39 14.97 -9.14
N LYS A 173 -22.84 14.62 -7.97
CA LYS A 173 -23.20 15.23 -6.68
C LYS A 173 -22.12 16.16 -6.12
N ASN A 174 -20.86 15.90 -6.45
CA ASN A 174 -19.75 16.66 -5.91
C ASN A 174 -18.53 16.60 -6.85
N THR A 175 -18.59 17.36 -7.93
CA THR A 175 -17.54 17.38 -8.97
C THR A 175 -16.26 18.09 -8.54
N LEU A 176 -16.27 18.81 -7.43
CA LEU A 176 -15.11 19.49 -6.85
C LEU A 176 -14.53 18.76 -5.64
N GLY A 177 -15.10 17.60 -5.27
CA GLY A 177 -14.62 16.81 -4.14
C GLY A 177 -13.27 16.17 -4.39
N PHE A 178 -12.65 15.66 -3.31
CA PHE A 178 -11.33 15.03 -3.35
C PHE A 178 -11.35 13.69 -4.11
N ILE A 179 -10.40 13.53 -5.02
CA ILE A 179 -10.08 12.24 -5.66
C ILE A 179 -8.94 11.61 -4.86
N ASN A 180 -9.20 10.45 -4.25
CA ASN A 180 -8.19 9.72 -3.49
C ASN A 180 -7.28 8.91 -4.42
N LEU A 181 -6.06 9.36 -4.62
CA LEU A 181 -5.01 8.64 -5.34
C LEU A 181 -4.06 7.88 -4.40
N GLY A 182 -4.28 7.95 -3.10
CA GLY A 182 -3.42 7.42 -2.06
C GLY A 182 -3.82 6.03 -1.53
N THR A 183 -5.06 5.59 -1.72
CA THR A 183 -5.54 4.33 -1.15
C THR A 183 -5.76 3.27 -2.23
N SER A 184 -5.04 2.17 -2.11
CA SER A 184 -5.12 1.04 -3.04
C SER A 184 -6.36 0.19 -2.77
N GLU A 185 -7.43 0.41 -3.52
CA GLU A 185 -8.66 -0.39 -3.49
C GLU A 185 -9.03 -0.89 -4.88
N ASN A 186 -9.17 -2.20 -5.03
CA ASN A 186 -9.64 -2.79 -6.28
C ASN A 186 -11.17 -2.66 -6.38
N LYS A 187 -11.64 -1.64 -7.10
CA LYS A 187 -13.06 -1.37 -7.31
C LYS A 187 -13.60 -1.96 -8.63
N LEU A 188 -12.73 -2.62 -9.40
CA LEU A 188 -13.05 -3.07 -10.75
C LEU A 188 -14.13 -4.15 -10.83
N CYS A 189 -14.23 -4.98 -9.79
CA CYS A 189 -15.15 -6.12 -9.74
C CYS A 189 -16.14 -6.02 -8.57
N ILE A 190 -16.47 -4.80 -8.14
CA ILE A 190 -17.43 -4.56 -7.05
C ILE A 190 -18.81 -5.16 -7.37
N ASP A 191 -19.23 -5.11 -8.63
CA ASP A 191 -20.46 -5.71 -9.15
C ASP A 191 -20.48 -7.22 -8.91
N LEU A 192 -19.45 -7.93 -9.35
CA LEU A 192 -19.33 -9.38 -9.17
C LEU A 192 -19.24 -9.77 -7.70
N MET A 193 -18.49 -9.00 -6.91
CA MET A 193 -18.35 -9.24 -5.47
C MET A 193 -19.67 -9.01 -4.74
N THR A 194 -20.38 -7.94 -5.06
CA THR A 194 -21.69 -7.65 -4.46
C THR A 194 -22.69 -8.76 -4.79
N GLU A 195 -22.74 -9.19 -6.06
CA GLU A 195 -23.59 -10.31 -6.47
C GLU A 195 -23.23 -11.58 -5.69
N ARG A 196 -21.95 -11.98 -5.67
CA ARG A 196 -21.50 -13.21 -5.00
C ARG A 196 -21.77 -13.18 -3.49
N LEU A 197 -21.49 -12.07 -2.82
CA LEU A 197 -21.69 -11.90 -1.38
C LEU A 197 -23.16 -11.75 -0.98
N SER A 198 -24.07 -11.56 -1.94
CA SER A 198 -25.51 -11.50 -1.72
C SER A 198 -26.22 -12.85 -1.85
N ARG A 199 -25.52 -13.90 -2.31
CA ARG A 199 -26.11 -15.24 -2.44
C ARG A 199 -26.50 -15.84 -1.09
N SER A 200 -27.42 -16.81 -1.10
CA SER A 200 -27.98 -17.40 0.12
C SER A 200 -26.96 -18.09 1.01
N ASP A 201 -25.96 -18.77 0.42
CA ASP A 201 -24.87 -19.43 1.14
C ASP A 201 -24.03 -18.48 2.00
N MET A 202 -23.99 -17.18 1.63
CA MET A 202 -23.31 -16.12 2.37
C MET A 202 -24.07 -15.61 3.60
N ASN A 203 -25.34 -15.91 3.69
CA ASN A 203 -26.24 -15.32 4.67
C ASN A 203 -26.74 -16.33 5.73
N TYR A 204 -26.27 -17.58 5.65
CA TYR A 204 -26.57 -18.57 6.68
C TYR A 204 -25.74 -18.27 7.94
N ILE A 205 -26.43 -18.11 9.07
CA ILE A 205 -25.82 -17.81 10.37
C ILE A 205 -26.09 -18.97 11.31
N GLU A 206 -25.03 -19.66 11.69
CA GLU A 206 -25.06 -20.68 12.76
C GLU A 206 -24.84 -20.02 14.12
N ASP A 207 -25.39 -20.62 15.18
CA ASP A 207 -25.23 -20.12 16.55
C ASP A 207 -23.76 -19.90 16.94
N ALA A 208 -22.88 -20.77 16.50
CA ALA A 208 -21.44 -20.66 16.74
C ALA A 208 -20.79 -19.38 16.18
N LEU A 209 -21.37 -18.77 15.14
CA LEU A 209 -20.88 -17.53 14.57
C LEU A 209 -21.22 -16.30 15.40
N LEU A 210 -22.19 -16.44 16.31
CA LEU A 210 -22.62 -15.38 17.23
C LEU A 210 -21.82 -15.37 18.54
N GLN A 211 -20.95 -16.33 18.74
CA GLN A 211 -20.14 -16.49 19.94
C GLN A 211 -18.67 -16.18 19.68
N TYR A 212 -17.88 -16.07 20.74
CA TYR A 212 -16.43 -15.91 20.61
C TYR A 212 -15.79 -17.09 19.89
N SER A 213 -15.04 -16.81 18.84
CA SER A 213 -14.24 -17.81 18.12
C SER A 213 -12.95 -18.16 18.87
N LYS A 214 -12.24 -19.20 18.41
CA LYS A 214 -10.84 -19.38 18.78
C LYS A 214 -10.04 -18.14 18.40
N ILE A 215 -9.12 -17.72 19.27
CA ILE A 215 -8.36 -16.47 19.13
C ILE A 215 -7.60 -16.32 17.79
N ARG A 216 -7.19 -17.41 17.15
CA ARG A 216 -6.51 -17.38 15.85
C ARG A 216 -7.44 -17.51 14.63
N GLY A 217 -8.73 -17.64 14.86
CA GLY A 217 -9.77 -17.83 13.84
C GLY A 217 -10.51 -19.16 13.97
N HIS A 218 -11.68 -19.27 13.37
CA HIS A 218 -12.46 -20.50 13.31
C HIS A 218 -11.72 -21.57 12.50
N SER A 219 -11.79 -22.85 12.93
CA SER A 219 -11.11 -23.96 12.27
C SER A 219 -11.51 -24.09 10.80
N PHE A 220 -12.80 -23.92 10.47
CA PHE A 220 -13.31 -23.99 9.10
C PHE A 220 -12.65 -22.95 8.17
N LEU A 221 -12.33 -21.74 8.68
CA LEU A 221 -11.63 -20.72 7.89
C LEU A 221 -10.15 -21.04 7.77
N LEU A 222 -9.49 -21.48 8.85
CA LEU A 222 -8.06 -21.85 8.80
C LEU A 222 -7.79 -22.98 7.82
N GLU A 223 -8.66 -24.00 7.79
CA GLU A 223 -8.61 -25.11 6.87
C GLU A 223 -8.80 -24.62 5.43
N GLU A 224 -9.82 -23.76 5.18
CA GLU A 224 -10.09 -23.24 3.86
C GLU A 224 -8.98 -22.31 3.34
N VAL A 225 -8.40 -21.47 4.20
CA VAL A 225 -7.25 -20.62 3.87
C VAL A 225 -6.03 -21.49 3.51
N ALA A 226 -5.75 -22.54 4.27
CA ALA A 226 -4.66 -23.45 3.96
C ALA A 226 -4.86 -24.14 2.59
N GLN A 227 -6.08 -24.58 2.29
CA GLN A 227 -6.42 -25.15 0.98
C GLN A 227 -6.32 -24.12 -0.15
N PHE A 228 -6.82 -22.90 0.09
CA PHE A 228 -6.74 -21.79 -0.86
C PHE A 228 -5.29 -21.44 -1.21
N LEU A 229 -4.45 -21.24 -0.22
CA LEU A 229 -3.04 -20.96 -0.44
C LEU A 229 -2.31 -22.13 -1.09
N THR A 230 -2.63 -23.38 -0.71
CA THR A 230 -2.08 -24.57 -1.39
C THR A 230 -2.35 -24.52 -2.90
N TYR A 231 -3.58 -24.23 -3.28
CA TYR A 231 -4.02 -24.21 -4.67
C TYR A 231 -3.40 -23.04 -5.47
N TYR A 232 -3.59 -21.80 -5.00
CA TYR A 232 -3.17 -20.61 -5.75
C TYR A 232 -1.67 -20.32 -5.68
N CYS A 233 -1.01 -20.67 -4.58
CA CYS A 233 0.45 -20.60 -4.50
C CYS A 233 1.14 -21.77 -5.21
N LYS A 234 0.37 -22.79 -5.64
CA LYS A 234 0.93 -24.04 -6.23
C LYS A 234 1.93 -24.70 -5.27
N SER A 235 1.56 -24.80 -4.00
CA SER A 235 2.38 -25.47 -3.00
C SER A 235 2.59 -26.94 -3.36
N PRO A 236 3.81 -27.50 -3.26
CA PRO A 236 4.09 -28.89 -3.58
C PRO A 236 3.39 -29.88 -2.64
N THR A 237 3.03 -29.43 -1.45
CA THR A 237 2.30 -30.22 -0.44
C THR A 237 1.12 -29.43 0.10
N GLN A 238 0.13 -30.13 0.66
CA GLN A 238 -0.97 -29.46 1.36
C GLN A 238 -0.43 -28.68 2.56
N LEU A 239 -0.76 -27.38 2.61
CA LEU A 239 -0.40 -26.52 3.72
C LEU A 239 -1.18 -26.89 4.99
N ASP A 240 -0.47 -26.89 6.13
CA ASP A 240 -1.05 -27.24 7.44
C ASP A 240 -1.87 -26.06 7.98
N PRO A 241 -3.19 -26.20 8.24
CA PRO A 241 -4.00 -25.16 8.86
C PRO A 241 -3.52 -24.77 10.28
N GLU A 242 -2.77 -25.62 10.96
CA GLU A 242 -2.14 -25.29 12.24
C GLU A 242 -0.99 -24.26 12.12
N ASN A 243 -0.56 -23.96 10.90
CA ASN A 243 0.42 -22.91 10.57
C ASN A 243 -0.24 -21.57 10.19
N VAL A 244 -1.57 -21.51 10.18
CA VAL A 244 -2.35 -20.32 9.78
C VAL A 244 -2.81 -19.53 11.02
N VAL A 245 -2.65 -18.21 10.96
CA VAL A 245 -3.29 -17.26 11.90
C VAL A 245 -4.03 -16.19 11.10
N VAL A 246 -5.24 -15.85 11.53
CA VAL A 246 -6.07 -14.83 10.87
C VAL A 246 -6.32 -13.68 11.83
N LEU A 247 -5.97 -12.45 11.39
CA LEU A 247 -6.22 -11.20 12.13
C LEU A 247 -6.95 -10.18 11.26
N ASN A 248 -7.33 -9.03 11.85
CA ASN A 248 -8.14 -8.00 11.20
C ASN A 248 -7.38 -7.15 10.15
N GLY A 249 -6.65 -7.81 9.27
CA GLY A 249 -5.94 -7.23 8.11
C GLY A 249 -4.44 -7.48 8.14
N CYS A 250 -3.81 -7.41 6.97
CA CYS A 250 -2.37 -7.68 6.84
C CYS A 250 -1.51 -6.70 7.65
N CYS A 251 -1.95 -5.45 7.83
CA CYS A 251 -1.26 -4.49 8.70
C CYS A 251 -1.22 -4.97 10.16
N SER A 252 -2.30 -5.58 10.66
CA SER A 252 -2.33 -6.13 12.02
C SER A 252 -1.43 -7.37 12.14
N VAL A 253 -1.41 -8.21 11.10
CA VAL A 253 -0.48 -9.36 11.03
C VAL A 253 0.97 -8.87 11.03
N PHE A 254 1.29 -7.88 10.20
CA PHE A 254 2.63 -7.32 10.11
C PHE A 254 3.06 -6.65 11.42
N SER A 255 2.17 -5.86 12.04
CA SER A 255 2.43 -5.24 13.34
C SER A 255 2.65 -6.27 14.45
N ALA A 256 1.83 -7.33 14.49
CA ALA A 256 2.00 -8.43 15.44
C ALA A 256 3.35 -9.16 15.24
N LEU A 257 3.76 -9.40 13.97
CA LEU A 257 5.07 -9.97 13.66
C LEU A 257 6.20 -9.08 14.16
N THR A 258 6.12 -7.77 13.94
CA THR A 258 7.16 -6.83 14.41
C THR A 258 7.29 -6.86 15.93
N MET A 259 6.17 -6.92 16.66
CA MET A 259 6.18 -7.00 18.13
C MET A 259 6.71 -8.34 18.65
N VAL A 260 6.49 -9.44 17.94
CA VAL A 260 6.92 -10.78 18.35
C VAL A 260 8.38 -11.07 18.00
N LEU A 261 8.88 -10.49 16.91
CA LEU A 261 10.22 -10.77 16.38
C LEU A 261 11.28 -9.76 16.80
N CYS A 262 10.88 -8.56 17.24
CA CYS A 262 11.77 -7.45 17.50
C CYS A 262 11.52 -6.80 18.86
N ASP A 263 12.60 -6.28 19.44
CA ASP A 263 12.55 -5.33 20.55
C ASP A 263 12.53 -3.89 20.00
N PRO A 264 12.10 -2.88 20.78
CA PRO A 264 12.19 -1.47 20.38
C PRO A 264 13.62 -1.09 19.96
N GLY A 265 13.76 -0.44 18.80
CA GLY A 265 15.06 -0.07 18.22
C GLY A 265 15.74 -1.15 17.35
N ASP A 266 15.22 -2.37 17.34
CA ASP A 266 15.60 -3.37 16.32
C ASP A 266 15.10 -2.91 14.92
N GLY A 267 15.64 -3.45 13.83
CA GLY A 267 15.29 -3.05 12.48
C GLY A 267 15.05 -4.20 11.52
N PHE A 268 14.26 -3.90 10.48
CA PHE A 268 14.10 -4.73 9.29
C PHE A 268 14.67 -4.04 8.06
N LEU A 269 15.45 -4.77 7.25
CA LEU A 269 15.79 -4.34 5.89
C LEU A 269 14.53 -4.33 5.03
N ILE A 270 14.37 -3.29 4.19
CA ILE A 270 13.28 -3.21 3.23
C ILE A 270 13.75 -2.53 1.93
N PRO A 271 13.54 -3.16 0.74
CA PRO A 271 13.86 -2.52 -0.54
C PRO A 271 13.00 -1.28 -0.78
N THR A 272 13.62 -0.20 -1.29
CA THR A 272 12.94 1.05 -1.62
C THR A 272 12.70 1.20 -3.13
N PRO A 273 11.56 1.81 -3.53
CA PRO A 273 10.45 2.29 -2.71
C PRO A 273 9.60 1.15 -2.15
N PHE A 274 8.88 1.40 -1.06
CA PHE A 274 8.01 0.42 -0.42
C PHE A 274 6.67 1.05 0.04
N TYR A 275 5.73 0.22 0.44
CA TYR A 275 4.43 0.66 0.96
C TYR A 275 4.58 1.47 2.27
N GLY A 276 4.22 2.75 2.24
CA GLY A 276 4.40 3.67 3.38
C GLY A 276 3.69 3.25 4.67
N GLY A 277 2.60 2.47 4.58
CA GLY A 277 1.91 1.94 5.75
C GLY A 277 2.75 1.01 6.63
N PHE A 278 3.84 0.45 6.11
CA PHE A 278 4.76 -0.35 6.93
C PHE A 278 5.47 0.50 7.98
N SER A 279 5.89 1.71 7.64
CA SER A 279 6.51 2.63 8.62
C SER A 279 5.58 2.91 9.79
N PHE A 280 4.31 3.16 9.51
CA PHE A 280 3.28 3.34 10.53
C PHE A 280 3.12 2.09 11.40
N THR A 281 2.96 0.91 10.79
CA THR A 281 2.67 -0.34 11.51
C THR A 281 3.85 -0.84 12.35
N THR A 282 5.08 -0.61 11.93
CA THR A 282 6.28 -0.97 12.71
C THR A 282 6.53 -0.01 13.86
N HIS A 283 6.20 1.28 13.68
CA HIS A 283 6.46 2.28 14.69
C HIS A 283 5.39 2.32 15.80
N LEU A 284 4.10 2.17 15.44
CA LEU A 284 2.96 2.42 16.34
C LEU A 284 3.07 1.68 17.68
N TYR A 285 3.33 0.37 17.64
CA TYR A 285 3.38 -0.47 18.85
C TYR A 285 4.79 -0.93 19.20
N ALA A 286 5.59 -1.28 18.20
CA ALA A 286 6.86 -1.97 18.41
C ALA A 286 8.08 -1.04 18.40
N LYS A 287 7.95 0.18 17.84
CA LYS A 287 9.07 1.12 17.64
C LYS A 287 10.25 0.45 16.91
N VAL A 288 9.93 -0.38 15.93
CA VAL A 288 10.88 -1.07 15.06
C VAL A 288 11.20 -0.18 13.87
N GLU A 289 12.47 -0.12 13.50
CA GLU A 289 12.95 0.71 12.40
C GLU A 289 12.90 -0.04 11.07
N LEU A 290 12.48 0.65 9.98
CA LEU A 290 12.67 0.16 8.63
C LEU A 290 13.96 0.72 8.05
N ILE A 291 14.90 -0.17 7.75
CA ILE A 291 16.22 0.15 7.22
C ILE A 291 16.17 0.03 5.70
N PRO A 292 16.27 1.14 4.95
CA PRO A 292 16.10 1.14 3.51
C PRO A 292 17.26 0.41 2.81
N VAL A 293 16.91 -0.49 1.89
CA VAL A 293 17.83 -1.02 0.87
C VAL A 293 17.61 -0.21 -0.39
N HIS A 294 18.47 0.75 -0.65
CA HIS A 294 18.31 1.67 -1.76
C HIS A 294 18.48 0.96 -3.10
N LEU A 295 17.50 1.16 -3.98
CA LEU A 295 17.50 0.63 -5.34
C LEU A 295 17.64 1.77 -6.33
N ASP A 296 18.47 1.55 -7.36
CA ASP A 296 18.75 2.56 -8.39
C ASP A 296 17.58 2.62 -9.39
N SER A 297 17.10 3.81 -9.68
CA SER A 297 16.05 4.03 -10.68
C SER A 297 16.56 4.01 -12.12
N GLU A 298 17.88 4.16 -12.32
CA GLU A 298 18.52 4.22 -13.62
C GLU A 298 19.10 2.87 -14.02
N ILE A 299 19.11 2.61 -15.33
CA ILE A 299 19.76 1.45 -15.92
C ILE A 299 21.22 1.81 -16.16
N THR A 300 22.13 0.95 -15.69
CA THR A 300 23.58 1.08 -15.84
C THR A 300 24.16 -0.26 -16.29
N ASP A 301 25.45 -0.32 -16.57
CA ASP A 301 26.13 -1.57 -16.92
C ASP A 301 26.01 -2.64 -15.81
N VAL A 302 25.85 -2.21 -14.56
CA VAL A 302 25.70 -3.09 -13.39
C VAL A 302 24.22 -3.31 -13.05
N ASN A 303 23.36 -2.30 -13.28
CA ASN A 303 21.95 -2.32 -12.97
C ASN A 303 21.13 -2.47 -14.26
N THR A 304 20.87 -3.70 -14.67
CA THR A 304 20.21 -4.02 -15.96
C THR A 304 18.72 -3.69 -15.99
N HIS A 305 18.10 -3.49 -14.81
CA HIS A 305 16.71 -3.10 -14.68
C HIS A 305 16.56 -2.02 -13.61
N PRO A 306 15.64 -1.04 -13.80
CA PRO A 306 15.39 -0.03 -12.78
C PRO A 306 14.81 -0.72 -11.52
N PHE A 307 15.27 -0.27 -10.35
CA PHE A 307 14.89 -0.78 -9.04
C PHE A 307 15.21 -2.28 -8.81
N GLN A 308 16.26 -2.79 -9.44
CA GLN A 308 16.67 -4.17 -9.27
C GLN A 308 17.22 -4.41 -7.85
N LEU A 309 16.61 -5.35 -7.13
CA LEU A 309 17.17 -5.88 -5.87
C LEU A 309 18.22 -6.95 -6.18
N THR A 310 19.32 -6.91 -5.44
CA THR A 310 20.39 -7.93 -5.51
C THR A 310 20.87 -8.26 -4.10
N VAL A 311 21.47 -9.46 -3.94
CA VAL A 311 22.05 -9.86 -2.65
C VAL A 311 23.15 -8.89 -2.21
N SER A 312 23.96 -8.37 -3.13
CA SER A 312 25.00 -7.39 -2.81
C SER A 312 24.45 -6.08 -2.22
N LYS A 313 23.28 -5.62 -2.70
CA LYS A 313 22.60 -4.45 -2.12
C LYS A 313 22.08 -4.74 -0.72
N LEU A 314 21.54 -5.95 -0.51
CA LEU A 314 21.10 -6.40 0.81
C LEU A 314 22.26 -6.48 1.80
N GLU A 315 23.39 -7.07 1.37
CA GLU A 315 24.61 -7.18 2.20
C GLU A 315 25.15 -5.79 2.56
N ARG A 316 25.24 -4.90 1.58
CA ARG A 316 25.68 -3.52 1.82
C ARG A 316 24.81 -2.83 2.88
N ALA A 317 23.50 -2.83 2.70
CA ALA A 317 22.57 -2.21 3.66
C ALA A 317 22.67 -2.85 5.05
N LEU A 318 22.83 -4.18 5.14
CA LEU A 318 23.04 -4.89 6.40
C LEU A 318 24.32 -4.44 7.10
N PHE A 319 25.43 -4.33 6.37
CA PHE A 319 26.71 -3.92 6.95
C PHE A 319 26.70 -2.45 7.35
N GLU A 320 26.14 -1.57 6.53
CA GLU A 320 25.96 -0.15 6.88
C GLU A 320 25.13 0.03 8.16
N ALA A 321 24.02 -0.72 8.30
CA ALA A 321 23.20 -0.70 9.50
C ALA A 321 23.99 -1.20 10.74
N ARG A 322 24.77 -2.26 10.60
CA ARG A 322 25.62 -2.79 11.68
C ARG A 322 26.72 -1.80 12.10
N LEU A 323 27.33 -1.07 11.16
CA LEU A 323 28.29 0.00 11.46
C LEU A 323 27.64 1.13 12.26
N GLN A 324 26.34 1.36 12.09
CA GLN A 324 25.55 2.29 12.88
C GLN A 324 25.02 1.68 14.18
N CYS A 325 25.54 0.53 14.61
CA CYS A 325 25.11 -0.21 15.79
C CYS A 325 23.63 -0.63 15.79
N LYS A 326 22.98 -0.68 14.62
CA LYS A 326 21.61 -1.14 14.48
C LYS A 326 21.55 -2.66 14.47
N LYS A 327 20.62 -3.22 15.24
CA LYS A 327 20.39 -4.65 15.29
C LYS A 327 19.34 -5.04 14.26
N VAL A 328 19.78 -5.56 13.13
CA VAL A 328 18.91 -6.02 12.05
C VAL A 328 18.38 -7.41 12.38
N LYS A 329 17.04 -7.55 12.41
CA LYS A 329 16.33 -8.79 12.75
C LYS A 329 15.82 -9.55 11.53
N GLY A 330 15.60 -8.86 10.42
CA GLY A 330 15.05 -9.52 9.24
C GLY A 330 14.99 -8.65 8.01
N LEU A 331 14.38 -9.24 6.98
CA LEU A 331 14.12 -8.68 5.67
C LEU A 331 12.61 -8.69 5.39
N VAL A 332 12.08 -7.59 4.88
CA VAL A 332 10.70 -7.48 4.39
C VAL A 332 10.72 -7.42 2.87
N LEU A 333 9.98 -8.32 2.23
CA LEU A 333 9.76 -8.35 0.78
C LEU A 333 8.26 -8.22 0.49
N ILE A 334 7.92 -7.58 -0.61
CA ILE A 334 6.55 -7.49 -1.13
C ILE A 334 6.56 -8.13 -2.53
N ASN A 335 5.73 -9.12 -2.76
CA ASN A 335 5.72 -9.85 -4.04
C ASN A 335 4.28 -10.26 -4.44
N PRO A 336 3.70 -9.69 -5.48
CA PRO A 336 4.17 -8.57 -6.32
C PRO A 336 4.45 -7.29 -5.53
N GLN A 337 5.47 -6.56 -5.95
CA GLN A 337 6.03 -5.43 -5.21
C GLN A 337 5.12 -4.18 -5.30
N ASN A 338 4.86 -3.58 -4.17
CA ASN A 338 4.18 -2.29 -4.05
C ASN A 338 5.22 -1.21 -3.65
N PRO A 339 5.42 -0.15 -4.45
CA PRO A 339 4.54 0.36 -5.51
C PRO A 339 4.97 0.06 -6.96
N LEU A 340 6.04 -0.69 -7.18
CA LEU A 340 6.64 -0.80 -8.51
C LEU A 340 5.89 -1.75 -9.46
N GLY A 341 5.18 -2.76 -8.92
CA GLY A 341 4.56 -3.82 -9.70
C GLY A 341 5.55 -4.88 -10.21
N ASP A 342 6.76 -4.93 -9.64
CA ASP A 342 7.73 -5.97 -9.96
C ASP A 342 7.34 -7.32 -9.35
N ILE A 343 7.71 -8.39 -10.05
CA ILE A 343 7.54 -9.76 -9.60
C ILE A 343 8.93 -10.38 -9.49
N TYR A 344 9.28 -10.86 -8.31
CA TYR A 344 10.54 -11.56 -8.12
C TYR A 344 10.51 -12.93 -8.78
N SER A 345 11.58 -13.28 -9.49
CA SER A 345 11.75 -14.63 -10.03
C SER A 345 11.94 -15.65 -8.88
N ARG A 346 11.68 -16.93 -9.18
CA ARG A 346 11.91 -18.01 -8.22
C ARG A 346 13.35 -18.06 -7.73
N ASP A 347 14.30 -17.83 -8.65
CA ASP A 347 15.72 -17.82 -8.32
C ASP A 347 16.09 -16.64 -7.43
N SER A 348 15.60 -15.43 -7.76
CA SER A 348 15.82 -14.24 -6.92
C SER A 348 15.24 -14.42 -5.52
N LEU A 349 14.02 -14.96 -5.38
CA LEU A 349 13.43 -15.25 -4.07
C LEU A 349 14.29 -16.25 -3.29
N LYS A 350 14.80 -17.29 -3.95
CA LYS A 350 15.71 -18.27 -3.33
C LYS A 350 17.00 -17.60 -2.85
N GLU A 351 17.62 -16.77 -3.67
CA GLU A 351 18.83 -16.03 -3.29
C GLU A 351 18.61 -15.12 -2.07
N TYR A 352 17.47 -14.43 -1.99
CA TYR A 352 17.14 -13.57 -0.84
C TYR A 352 16.88 -14.38 0.43
N LEU A 353 16.23 -15.53 0.33
CA LEU A 353 16.04 -16.45 1.46
C LEU A 353 17.36 -17.07 1.93
N GLU A 354 18.25 -17.44 1.01
CA GLU A 354 19.59 -17.93 1.35
C GLU A 354 20.47 -16.85 1.99
N PHE A 355 20.37 -15.59 1.53
CA PHE A 355 20.97 -14.44 2.20
C PHE A 355 20.47 -14.33 3.64
N ALA A 356 19.16 -14.35 3.85
CA ALA A 356 18.59 -14.24 5.18
C ALA A 356 19.04 -15.38 6.10
N LYS A 357 19.06 -16.62 5.61
CA LYS A 357 19.58 -17.78 6.34
C LYS A 357 21.04 -17.59 6.73
N ARG A 358 21.90 -17.15 5.80
CA ARG A 358 23.34 -16.90 6.03
C ARG A 358 23.58 -15.93 7.17
N TYR A 359 22.77 -14.87 7.24
CA TYR A 359 22.90 -13.82 8.25
C TYR A 359 21.99 -14.00 9.46
N ASN A 360 21.29 -15.16 9.55
CA ASN A 360 20.38 -15.52 10.64
C ASN A 360 19.20 -14.53 10.80
N LEU A 361 18.64 -14.06 9.69
CA LEU A 361 17.56 -13.08 9.62
C LEU A 361 16.20 -13.76 9.42
N HIS A 362 15.14 -13.14 9.95
CA HIS A 362 13.77 -13.44 9.61
C HIS A 362 13.42 -12.90 8.23
N VAL A 363 12.50 -13.53 7.50
CA VAL A 363 11.99 -13.02 6.22
C VAL A 363 10.47 -12.93 6.28
N ILE A 364 9.95 -11.72 6.15
CA ILE A 364 8.51 -11.47 6.02
C ILE A 364 8.24 -11.18 4.55
N ILE A 365 7.34 -11.96 3.95
CA ILE A 365 6.98 -11.83 2.54
C ILE A 365 5.50 -11.50 2.45
N ASP A 366 5.20 -10.28 2.00
CA ASP A 366 3.83 -9.81 1.78
C ASP A 366 3.41 -10.14 0.35
N GLU A 367 2.55 -11.16 0.22
CA GLU A 367 1.98 -11.63 -1.05
C GLU A 367 0.52 -11.17 -1.22
N ILE A 368 0.14 -10.01 -0.71
CA ILE A 368 -1.23 -9.48 -0.74
C ILE A 368 -1.77 -9.26 -2.17
N TYR A 369 -0.90 -9.20 -3.18
CA TYR A 369 -1.22 -9.07 -4.60
C TYR A 369 -1.08 -10.38 -5.37
N LEU A 370 -1.10 -11.53 -4.70
CA LEU A 370 -0.94 -12.89 -5.23
C LEU A 370 -1.71 -13.15 -6.53
N LEU A 371 -2.98 -12.72 -6.60
CA LEU A 371 -3.87 -12.93 -7.75
C LEU A 371 -4.01 -11.69 -8.66
N SER A 372 -3.28 -10.62 -8.37
CA SER A 372 -3.36 -9.35 -9.10
C SER A 372 -2.36 -9.23 -10.24
N VAL A 373 -1.87 -10.35 -10.77
CA VAL A 373 -1.08 -10.41 -12.02
C VAL A 373 -2.07 -10.52 -13.18
N PHE A 374 -2.04 -9.56 -14.12
CA PHE A 374 -3.04 -9.45 -15.20
C PHE A 374 -2.48 -9.69 -16.59
N ASP A 375 -1.21 -10.12 -16.72
CA ASP A 375 -0.63 -10.61 -17.97
C ASP A 375 -0.37 -12.12 -17.86
N GLU A 376 -1.03 -12.90 -18.70
CA GLU A 376 -0.95 -14.36 -18.68
C GLU A 376 0.42 -14.90 -19.12
N SER A 377 1.23 -14.09 -19.79
CA SER A 377 2.61 -14.46 -20.16
C SER A 377 3.56 -14.49 -18.96
N ILE A 378 3.18 -13.85 -17.83
CA ILE A 378 3.99 -13.74 -16.63
C ILE A 378 3.49 -14.71 -15.57
N THR A 379 4.39 -15.56 -15.10
CA THR A 379 4.09 -16.48 -14.00
C THR A 379 4.51 -15.86 -12.67
N PHE A 380 3.55 -15.72 -11.76
CA PHE A 380 3.84 -15.40 -10.36
C PHE A 380 4.33 -16.65 -9.63
N HIS A 381 5.36 -16.48 -8.80
CA HIS A 381 5.89 -17.52 -7.93
C HIS A 381 5.76 -17.08 -6.47
N SER A 382 4.89 -17.76 -5.72
CA SER A 382 4.86 -17.65 -4.26
C SER A 382 6.07 -18.38 -3.66
N VAL A 383 6.56 -17.90 -2.53
CA VAL A 383 7.57 -18.66 -1.78
C VAL A 383 7.04 -19.99 -1.29
N LEU A 384 5.72 -20.12 -1.10
CA LEU A 384 5.06 -21.38 -0.74
C LEU A 384 5.08 -22.42 -1.86
N SER A 385 5.44 -22.04 -3.11
CA SER A 385 5.64 -22.98 -4.22
C SER A 385 7.00 -23.69 -4.22
N MET A 386 7.90 -23.30 -3.32
CA MET A 386 9.22 -23.90 -3.21
C MET A 386 9.14 -25.30 -2.58
N GLU A 387 9.83 -26.28 -3.14
CA GLU A 387 9.90 -27.65 -2.60
C GLU A 387 10.52 -27.66 -1.19
N SER A 388 11.50 -26.78 -0.97
CA SER A 388 12.12 -26.56 0.33
C SER A 388 12.49 -25.10 0.52
N LEU A 389 12.07 -24.52 1.63
CA LEU A 389 12.52 -23.19 2.05
C LEU A 389 13.89 -23.30 2.72
N PRO A 390 14.82 -22.35 2.47
CA PRO A 390 16.12 -22.34 3.14
C PRO A 390 16.04 -22.34 4.66
N ASP A 391 15.12 -21.57 5.24
CA ASP A 391 14.81 -21.56 6.68
C ASP A 391 13.30 -21.40 6.90
N PRO A 392 12.55 -22.53 6.95
CA PRO A 392 11.09 -22.49 7.13
C PRO A 392 10.66 -21.82 8.44
N GLU A 393 11.43 -22.00 9.52
CA GLU A 393 11.11 -21.45 10.86
C GLU A 393 11.28 -19.92 10.94
N LYS A 394 11.97 -19.31 9.93
CA LYS A 394 12.15 -17.86 9.85
C LYS A 394 11.48 -17.23 8.64
N THR A 395 10.64 -17.97 7.93
CA THR A 395 9.89 -17.48 6.77
C THR A 395 8.42 -17.29 7.15
N TYR A 396 7.92 -16.08 6.89
CA TYR A 396 6.57 -15.63 7.25
C TYR A 396 5.88 -15.08 6.02
N VAL A 397 4.79 -15.71 5.59
CA VAL A 397 4.02 -15.26 4.43
C VAL A 397 2.76 -14.58 4.90
N ILE A 398 2.55 -13.36 4.42
CA ILE A 398 1.34 -12.56 4.67
C ILE A 398 0.52 -12.54 3.39
N TRP A 399 -0.78 -12.79 3.53
CA TRP A 399 -1.75 -12.65 2.46
C TRP A 399 -3.08 -12.12 3.02
N GLY A 400 -3.93 -11.62 2.15
CA GLY A 400 -5.29 -11.21 2.52
C GLY A 400 -6.13 -10.84 1.32
N PRO A 401 -7.47 -10.94 1.41
CA PRO A 401 -8.39 -10.75 0.30
C PRO A 401 -8.62 -9.27 -0.08
N SER A 402 -8.06 -8.33 0.69
CA SER A 402 -8.33 -6.90 0.54
C SER A 402 -8.01 -6.35 -0.85
N LYS A 403 -6.95 -6.85 -1.50
CA LYS A 403 -6.48 -6.37 -2.80
C LYS A 403 -6.95 -7.28 -3.92
N ASP A 404 -6.69 -8.57 -3.78
CA ASP A 404 -7.01 -9.57 -4.81
C ASP A 404 -8.52 -9.64 -5.09
N PHE A 405 -9.36 -9.58 -4.05
CA PHE A 405 -10.82 -9.60 -4.19
C PHE A 405 -11.49 -8.22 -4.04
N GLY A 406 -10.75 -7.16 -3.74
CA GLY A 406 -11.32 -5.83 -3.56
C GLY A 406 -12.24 -5.67 -2.35
N ILE A 407 -12.09 -6.52 -1.32
CA ILE A 407 -12.92 -6.53 -0.11
C ILE A 407 -12.15 -6.06 1.13
N SER A 408 -11.48 -4.92 1.01
CA SER A 408 -10.69 -4.33 2.10
C SER A 408 -11.52 -4.10 3.38
N GLY A 409 -12.83 -3.88 3.25
CA GLY A 409 -13.77 -3.71 4.37
C GLY A 409 -14.02 -4.98 5.20
N PHE A 410 -13.70 -6.16 4.70
CA PHE A 410 -13.77 -7.41 5.47
C PHE A 410 -12.72 -7.50 6.58
N ARG A 411 -11.68 -6.68 6.50
CA ARG A 411 -10.59 -6.63 7.46
C ARG A 411 -10.01 -8.01 7.76
N CYS A 412 -9.52 -8.71 6.74
CA CYS A 412 -8.88 -10.01 6.90
C CYS A 412 -7.43 -9.99 6.45
N GLY A 413 -6.54 -10.45 7.31
CA GLY A 413 -5.13 -10.72 7.03
C GLY A 413 -4.75 -12.09 7.54
N VAL A 414 -3.93 -12.78 6.78
CA VAL A 414 -3.49 -14.16 7.02
C VAL A 414 -1.99 -14.17 7.20
N LEU A 415 -1.52 -14.87 8.21
CA LEU A 415 -0.14 -15.31 8.36
C LEU A 415 -0.07 -16.81 8.10
N TYR A 416 0.91 -17.23 7.30
CA TYR A 416 1.36 -18.62 7.22
C TYR A 416 2.84 -18.73 7.60
N THR A 417 3.19 -19.61 8.54
CA THR A 417 4.57 -19.91 8.93
C THR A 417 4.70 -21.27 9.57
N HIS A 418 5.82 -21.93 9.39
CA HIS A 418 6.15 -23.20 10.06
C HIS A 418 6.53 -23.02 11.53
N ASN A 419 6.87 -21.81 11.97
CA ASN A 419 7.29 -21.53 13.34
C ASN A 419 6.12 -21.56 14.33
N LYS A 420 5.92 -22.69 14.98
CA LYS A 420 4.83 -22.90 15.95
C LYS A 420 4.88 -21.94 17.15
N LYS A 421 6.07 -21.47 17.55
CA LYS A 421 6.21 -20.48 18.64
C LYS A 421 5.67 -19.14 18.21
N VAL A 422 5.96 -18.72 16.97
CA VAL A 422 5.43 -17.48 16.40
C VAL A 422 3.94 -17.59 16.16
N VAL A 423 3.44 -18.74 15.64
CA VAL A 423 1.99 -18.99 15.53
C VAL A 423 1.30 -18.81 16.88
N SER A 424 1.83 -19.42 17.94
CA SER A 424 1.26 -19.31 19.28
C SER A 424 1.29 -17.88 19.82
N ALA A 425 2.42 -17.18 19.65
CA ALA A 425 2.57 -15.80 20.12
C ALA A 425 1.64 -14.83 19.37
N ILE A 426 1.54 -14.97 18.04
CA ILE A 426 0.67 -14.11 17.22
C ILE A 426 -0.80 -14.42 17.44
N SER A 427 -1.16 -15.66 17.74
CA SER A 427 -2.54 -16.03 18.04
C SER A 427 -3.14 -15.21 19.17
N ILE A 428 -2.33 -14.79 20.16
CA ILE A 428 -2.82 -13.98 21.29
C ILE A 428 -3.35 -12.62 20.84
N PHE A 429 -2.83 -12.06 19.73
CA PHE A 429 -3.32 -10.82 19.17
C PHE A 429 -4.75 -10.94 18.62
N GLY A 430 -5.23 -12.15 18.36
CA GLY A 430 -6.62 -12.37 17.98
C GLY A 430 -7.62 -11.99 19.06
N TYR A 431 -7.19 -11.86 20.32
CA TYR A 431 -8.05 -11.31 21.37
C TYR A 431 -8.44 -9.84 21.12
N LEU A 432 -7.53 -9.05 20.56
CA LEU A 432 -7.76 -7.64 20.24
C LEU A 432 -8.04 -7.43 18.73
N HIS A 433 -7.45 -8.24 17.89
CA HIS A 433 -7.40 -8.09 16.44
C HIS A 433 -8.07 -9.24 15.68
N GLY A 434 -8.95 -9.99 16.34
CA GLY A 434 -9.77 -11.01 15.67
C GLY A 434 -10.82 -10.40 14.75
N ILE A 435 -11.25 -11.18 13.75
CA ILE A 435 -12.36 -10.80 12.86
C ILE A 435 -13.64 -11.51 13.29
N SER A 436 -14.80 -10.89 13.00
CA SER A 436 -16.09 -11.45 13.40
C SER A 436 -16.36 -12.82 12.77
N GLY A 437 -17.06 -13.71 13.47
CA GLY A 437 -17.46 -15.03 12.96
C GLY A 437 -18.24 -14.93 11.65
N ILE A 438 -19.10 -13.90 11.49
CA ILE A 438 -19.86 -13.66 10.26
C ILE A 438 -18.93 -13.34 9.08
N ALA A 439 -17.93 -12.49 9.28
CA ALA A 439 -16.94 -12.20 8.24
C ALA A 439 -16.12 -13.45 7.89
N GLN A 440 -15.74 -14.24 8.89
CA GLN A 440 -15.02 -15.49 8.68
C GLN A 440 -15.84 -16.51 7.88
N HIS A 441 -17.14 -16.63 8.16
CA HIS A 441 -18.05 -17.50 7.40
C HIS A 441 -18.13 -17.06 5.93
N LYS A 442 -18.42 -15.78 5.68
CA LYS A 442 -18.51 -15.25 4.32
C LYS A 442 -17.20 -15.42 3.54
N LEU A 443 -16.06 -15.22 4.19
CA LEU A 443 -14.75 -15.47 3.58
C LEU A 443 -14.54 -16.94 3.25
N CYS A 444 -14.90 -17.84 4.16
CA CYS A 444 -14.82 -19.29 3.92
C CYS A 444 -15.64 -19.70 2.70
N GLN A 445 -16.91 -19.24 2.60
CA GLN A 445 -17.76 -19.53 1.46
C GLN A 445 -17.21 -18.94 0.15
N LEU A 446 -16.65 -17.73 0.19
CA LEU A 446 -16.01 -17.11 -0.96
C LEU A 446 -14.78 -17.91 -1.43
N LEU A 447 -13.88 -18.20 -0.48
CA LEU A 447 -12.63 -18.90 -0.81
C LEU A 447 -12.89 -20.32 -1.29
N ARG A 448 -13.93 -20.99 -0.79
CA ARG A 448 -14.34 -22.35 -1.19
C ARG A 448 -14.85 -22.42 -2.62
N ASP A 449 -15.43 -21.35 -3.14
CA ASP A 449 -16.03 -21.28 -4.49
C ASP A 449 -14.97 -21.12 -5.58
N ARG A 450 -14.06 -22.12 -5.70
CA ARG A 450 -12.97 -22.14 -6.70
C ARG A 450 -13.50 -22.01 -8.13
N GLU A 451 -14.66 -22.60 -8.41
CA GLU A 451 -15.24 -22.54 -9.75
C GLU A 451 -15.62 -21.13 -10.13
N TRP A 452 -16.26 -20.39 -9.25
CA TRP A 452 -16.59 -19.00 -9.48
C TRP A 452 -15.33 -18.12 -9.54
N ILE A 453 -14.36 -18.36 -8.65
CA ILE A 453 -13.10 -17.61 -8.65
C ILE A 453 -12.37 -17.81 -9.98
N ASP A 454 -12.17 -19.05 -10.43
CA ASP A 454 -11.35 -19.35 -11.60
C ASP A 454 -12.04 -19.03 -12.91
N LYS A 455 -13.38 -19.26 -13.01
CA LYS A 455 -14.10 -19.10 -14.27
C LYS A 455 -14.78 -17.75 -14.45
N VAL A 456 -15.08 -17.04 -13.38
CA VAL A 456 -15.81 -15.77 -13.43
C VAL A 456 -14.96 -14.61 -12.92
N PHE A 457 -14.52 -14.69 -11.67
CA PHE A 457 -13.87 -13.55 -11.02
C PHE A 457 -12.49 -13.25 -11.61
N LEU A 458 -11.56 -14.19 -11.58
CA LEU A 458 -10.17 -13.95 -12.03
C LEU A 458 -10.06 -13.53 -13.49
N PRO A 459 -10.75 -14.18 -14.48
CA PRO A 459 -10.70 -13.74 -15.86
C PRO A 459 -11.22 -12.31 -16.04
N THR A 460 -12.34 -11.99 -15.39
CA THR A 460 -12.94 -10.65 -15.45
C THR A 460 -12.04 -9.60 -14.80
N ASN A 461 -11.53 -9.88 -13.61
CA ASN A 461 -10.63 -8.97 -12.88
C ASN A 461 -9.35 -8.69 -13.67
N ARG A 462 -8.72 -9.72 -14.22
CA ARG A 462 -7.53 -9.58 -15.09
C ARG A 462 -7.81 -8.73 -16.32
N SER A 463 -8.91 -9.03 -17.02
CA SER A 463 -9.31 -8.26 -18.21
C SER A 463 -9.53 -6.78 -17.87
N ARG A 464 -10.25 -6.49 -16.79
CA ARG A 464 -10.51 -5.11 -16.33
C ARG A 464 -9.24 -4.41 -15.87
N LEU A 465 -8.36 -5.07 -15.12
CA LEU A 465 -7.04 -4.54 -14.73
C LEU A 465 -6.17 -4.22 -15.96
N GLN A 466 -6.12 -5.14 -16.93
CA GLN A 466 -5.36 -4.94 -18.16
C GLN A 466 -5.90 -3.78 -18.98
N ALA A 467 -7.22 -3.65 -19.09
CA ALA A 467 -7.86 -2.54 -19.80
C ALA A 467 -7.54 -1.20 -19.14
N ALA A 468 -7.66 -1.12 -17.81
CA ALA A 468 -7.34 0.05 -17.02
C ALA A 468 -5.86 0.44 -17.16
N HIS A 469 -4.96 -0.52 -17.00
CA HIS A 469 -3.53 -0.28 -17.17
C HIS A 469 -3.19 0.21 -18.58
N ARG A 470 -3.76 -0.41 -19.62
CA ARG A 470 -3.56 0.00 -21.01
C ARG A 470 -4.03 1.43 -21.27
N TYR A 471 -5.18 1.77 -20.72
CA TYR A 471 -5.75 3.10 -20.84
C TYR A 471 -4.79 4.17 -20.28
N ILE A 472 -4.40 4.03 -19.00
CA ILE A 472 -3.52 5.02 -18.38
C ILE A 472 -2.12 5.05 -19.02
N ALA A 473 -1.58 3.89 -19.41
CA ALA A 473 -0.29 3.79 -20.08
C ALA A 473 -0.29 4.56 -21.42
N ASN A 474 -1.39 4.49 -22.19
CA ASN A 474 -1.53 5.22 -23.43
C ASN A 474 -1.59 6.74 -23.17
N LYS A 475 -2.29 7.19 -22.13
CA LYS A 475 -2.36 8.60 -21.73
C LYS A 475 -0.99 9.12 -21.29
N LEU A 476 -0.27 8.40 -20.45
CA LEU A 476 1.08 8.76 -20.01
C LEU A 476 2.05 8.85 -21.20
N LYS A 477 1.97 7.93 -22.16
CA LYS A 477 2.76 7.98 -23.40
C LYS A 477 2.43 9.22 -24.22
N ALA A 478 1.15 9.55 -24.40
CA ALA A 478 0.71 10.74 -25.13
C ALA A 478 1.22 12.04 -24.47
N MET A 479 1.24 12.07 -23.13
CA MET A 479 1.76 13.18 -22.32
C MET A 479 3.30 13.17 -22.20
N LYS A 480 3.97 12.18 -22.79
CA LYS A 480 5.43 11.97 -22.70
C LYS A 480 5.95 11.87 -21.25
N ILE A 481 5.13 11.32 -20.34
CA ILE A 481 5.50 11.06 -18.97
C ILE A 481 6.14 9.67 -18.89
N PRO A 482 7.40 9.53 -18.44
CA PRO A 482 8.04 8.24 -18.27
C PRO A 482 7.37 7.46 -17.12
N PHE A 483 7.13 6.17 -17.33
CA PHE A 483 6.58 5.27 -16.32
C PHE A 483 7.10 3.86 -16.48
N LEU A 484 7.02 3.06 -15.43
CA LEU A 484 7.32 1.63 -15.48
C LEU A 484 6.09 0.87 -15.96
N SER A 485 6.24 0.18 -17.10
CA SER A 485 5.21 -0.72 -17.59
C SER A 485 5.34 -2.05 -16.85
N ARG A 486 4.45 -2.31 -15.90
CA ARG A 486 4.36 -3.54 -15.13
C ARG A 486 2.98 -4.14 -15.26
N VAL A 487 2.85 -5.42 -14.93
CA VAL A 487 1.64 -6.22 -15.22
C VAL A 487 1.04 -6.83 -13.97
N SER A 488 1.32 -6.24 -12.84
CA SER A 488 0.85 -6.71 -11.54
C SER A 488 0.51 -5.56 -10.59
N GLY A 489 -0.28 -5.87 -9.57
CA GLY A 489 -0.72 -4.91 -8.57
C GLY A 489 -1.79 -3.95 -9.11
N LEU A 490 -2.01 -2.85 -8.38
CA LEU A 490 -3.07 -1.89 -8.62
C LEU A 490 -2.50 -0.46 -8.79
N PHE A 491 -1.29 -0.31 -9.34
CA PHE A 491 -0.55 0.95 -9.36
C PHE A 491 0.31 1.08 -10.61
N ILE A 492 0.70 2.32 -10.94
CA ILE A 492 1.67 2.65 -11.98
C ILE A 492 2.70 3.60 -11.38
N TRP A 493 3.99 3.23 -11.49
CA TRP A 493 5.10 4.10 -11.11
C TRP A 493 5.49 5.00 -12.27
N MET A 494 5.42 6.32 -12.07
CA MET A 494 5.75 7.30 -13.10
C MET A 494 6.75 8.34 -12.60
N ASN A 495 7.52 8.93 -13.52
CA ASN A 495 8.45 10.01 -13.22
C ASN A 495 7.84 11.38 -13.62
N LEU A 496 7.47 12.18 -12.63
CA LEU A 496 6.91 13.51 -12.80
C LEU A 496 7.95 14.65 -12.66
N GLN A 497 9.23 14.32 -12.51
CA GLN A 497 10.28 15.33 -12.31
C GLN A 497 10.33 16.34 -13.43
N LYS A 498 10.32 15.91 -14.68
CA LYS A 498 10.39 16.81 -15.84
C LYS A 498 9.13 17.68 -16.02
N PRO A 499 7.91 17.14 -15.98
CA PRO A 499 6.69 17.96 -16.00
C PRO A 499 6.66 19.01 -14.88
N CYS A 500 7.11 18.67 -13.67
CA CYS A 500 7.17 19.62 -12.56
C CYS A 500 8.19 20.75 -12.81
N ILE A 501 9.35 20.45 -13.41
CA ILE A 501 10.37 21.46 -13.72
C ILE A 501 9.92 22.36 -14.87
N ASP A 502 9.28 21.81 -15.90
CA ASP A 502 8.84 22.57 -17.06
C ASP A 502 7.69 23.53 -16.70
N SER A 503 6.80 23.15 -15.78
CA SER A 503 5.76 24.04 -15.24
C SER A 503 6.31 25.21 -14.42
N LEU A 504 7.56 25.13 -13.93
CA LEU A 504 8.26 26.21 -13.23
C LEU A 504 8.85 27.28 -14.17
N ARG A 505 8.99 26.96 -15.47
CA ARG A 505 9.63 27.82 -16.46
C ARG A 505 8.62 28.63 -17.30
N HIS A 506 7.35 28.31 -17.16
CA HIS A 506 6.21 29.00 -17.81
C HIS A 506 5.33 29.70 -16.79
#